data_5cb7e20e27ba6635bf9038563a50d60a
#
_entry.id   5cb7e20e27ba6635bf9038563a50d60a
#
_cell.length_a   1.000
_cell.length_b   1.000
_cell.length_c   1.000
_cell.angle_alpha   90.00
_cell.angle_beta   90.00
_cell.angle_gamma   90.00
#
_symmetry.space_group_name_H-M   'P 1'
#
loop_
_entity.id
_entity.type
_entity.pdbx_description
1 polymer ?
#
loop_
_entity_poly.entity_id
_entity_poly.type
_entity_poly.pdbx_seq_one_letter_code
_entity_poly.pdbx_strand_id
1 'polypeptide(L)'
;MTSKIFVDTSGWANLFVSTESCHYQASQYFAQFRQQKQIIITSNYIIAELVALFHSPLRLSRPQLVQYIEAIKAASYVKLIYVDSEIDESAWNLLKNRTDKTWSLVDASSFIIMQNLNIQTALTSDYHFEQAGFTCLLKP
;
A
#
# COMPACT_ATOMS: atom_id res chain seq x y z
N MET A 1 13.75 17.37 6.75
CA MET A 1 12.71 16.89 5.82
C MET A 1 12.20 15.55 6.25
N THR A 2 10.89 15.40 6.27
CA THR A 2 10.25 14.14 6.65
C THR A 2 10.16 13.25 5.42
N SER A 3 10.74 12.07 5.47
CA SER A 3 10.63 11.13 4.36
C SER A 3 9.28 10.42 4.41
N LYS A 4 8.87 9.90 3.26
CA LYS A 4 7.60 9.25 3.06
C LYS A 4 7.81 7.83 2.56
N ILE A 5 6.99 6.92 3.04
CA ILE A 5 6.97 5.52 2.59
C ILE A 5 5.55 5.22 2.12
N PHE A 6 5.43 4.56 0.98
CA PHE A 6 4.14 4.09 0.50
C PHE A 6 3.88 2.68 1.05
N VAL A 7 2.66 2.43 1.54
CA VAL A 7 2.26 1.11 1.99
C VAL A 7 1.08 0.66 1.14
N ASP A 8 1.25 -0.45 0.41
CA ASP A 8 0.21 -1.02 -0.42
C ASP A 8 -0.60 -2.07 0.34
N THR A 9 -1.52 -2.73 -0.36
CA THR A 9 -2.38 -3.76 0.21
C THR A 9 -1.57 -4.87 0.87
N SER A 10 -0.53 -5.38 0.20
CA SER A 10 0.30 -6.45 0.75
C SER A 10 1.08 -5.99 1.98
N GLY A 11 1.52 -4.75 1.98
CA GLY A 11 2.20 -4.17 3.14
C GLY A 11 1.34 -4.16 4.38
N TRP A 12 0.11 -3.65 4.25
CA TRP A 12 -0.84 -3.64 5.37
C TRP A 12 -1.23 -5.06 5.81
N ALA A 13 -1.50 -5.94 4.85
CA ALA A 13 -1.89 -7.32 5.17
C ALA A 13 -0.79 -8.04 5.95
N ASN A 14 0.46 -7.91 5.51
CA ASN A 14 1.59 -8.53 6.22
C ASN A 14 1.80 -7.91 7.59
N LEU A 15 1.55 -6.62 7.73
CA LEU A 15 1.69 -5.94 9.03
C LEU A 15 0.65 -6.42 10.03
N PHE A 16 -0.63 -6.52 9.62
CA PHE A 16 -1.71 -6.82 10.55
C PHE A 16 -1.93 -8.32 10.80
N VAL A 17 -1.64 -9.17 9.81
CA VAL A 17 -1.99 -10.58 9.87
C VAL A 17 -0.74 -11.42 10.13
N SER A 18 -0.65 -11.95 11.35
CA SER A 18 0.55 -12.64 11.84
C SER A 18 0.90 -13.91 11.08
N THR A 19 -0.05 -14.51 10.38
CA THR A 19 0.16 -15.73 9.59
C THR A 19 0.69 -15.45 8.19
N GLU A 20 0.78 -14.18 7.79
CA GLU A 20 1.33 -13.83 6.49
C GLU A 20 2.86 -14.00 6.45
N SER A 21 3.37 -14.43 5.29
CA SER A 21 4.77 -14.86 5.16
C SER A 21 5.79 -13.76 5.47
N CYS A 22 5.44 -12.50 5.20
CA CYS A 22 6.35 -11.37 5.46
C CYS A 22 5.96 -10.58 6.71
N HIS A 23 5.15 -11.15 7.60
CA HIS A 23 4.68 -10.44 8.80
C HIS A 23 5.84 -9.90 9.64
N TYR A 24 6.84 -10.72 9.92
CA TYR A 24 7.97 -10.32 10.74
C TYR A 24 8.73 -9.16 10.10
N GLN A 25 9.03 -9.27 8.80
CA GLN A 25 9.70 -8.19 8.07
C GLN A 25 8.89 -6.90 8.11
N ALA A 26 7.58 -6.99 7.85
CA ALA A 26 6.70 -5.82 7.83
C ALA A 26 6.67 -5.15 9.20
N SER A 27 6.59 -5.93 10.27
CA SER A 27 6.59 -5.40 11.64
C SER A 27 7.87 -4.66 11.97
N GLN A 28 9.01 -5.20 11.55
CA GLN A 28 10.31 -4.56 11.80
C GLN A 28 10.46 -3.26 11.01
N TYR A 29 10.12 -3.27 9.73
CA TYR A 29 10.17 -2.07 8.92
C TYR A 29 9.24 -0.99 9.46
N PHE A 30 8.03 -1.38 9.83
CA PHE A 30 7.05 -0.40 10.33
C PHE A 30 7.53 0.24 11.65
N ALA A 31 8.08 -0.54 12.56
CA ALA A 31 8.68 -0.01 13.79
C ALA A 31 9.78 0.99 13.48
N GLN A 32 10.61 0.70 12.48
CA GLN A 32 11.68 1.59 12.04
C GLN A 32 11.11 2.88 11.46
N PHE A 33 10.06 2.80 10.65
CA PHE A 33 9.40 3.99 10.11
C PHE A 33 8.89 4.89 11.23
N ARG A 34 8.28 4.29 12.25
CA ARG A 34 7.76 5.04 13.40
C ARG A 34 8.89 5.70 14.19
N GLN A 35 9.98 4.97 14.41
CA GLN A 35 11.14 5.49 15.12
C GLN A 35 11.76 6.68 14.38
N GLN A 36 11.82 6.61 13.05
CA GLN A 36 12.36 7.67 12.20
C GLN A 36 11.35 8.76 11.88
N LYS A 37 10.13 8.67 12.40
CA LYS A 37 9.05 9.65 12.20
C LYS A 37 8.73 9.86 10.71
N GLN A 38 8.79 8.79 9.94
CA GLN A 38 8.41 8.84 8.53
C GLN A 38 6.90 8.92 8.39
N ILE A 39 6.45 9.60 7.34
CA ILE A 39 5.02 9.67 7.00
C ILE A 39 4.67 8.46 6.14
N ILE A 40 3.59 7.79 6.50
CA ILE A 40 3.07 6.64 5.76
C ILE A 40 2.01 7.15 4.78
N ILE A 41 2.19 6.83 3.51
CA ILE A 41 1.24 7.20 2.45
C ILE A 41 0.51 5.94 2.01
N THR A 42 -0.79 6.04 1.90
CA THR A 42 -1.64 5.00 1.32
C THR A 42 -2.82 5.68 0.61
N SER A 43 -3.76 4.91 0.08
CA SER A 43 -4.87 5.49 -0.67
C SER A 43 -6.19 4.79 -0.36
N ASN A 44 -7.29 5.45 -0.74
CA ASN A 44 -8.62 4.85 -0.62
C ASN A 44 -8.79 3.64 -1.54
N TYR A 45 -8.09 3.57 -2.68
CA TYR A 45 -8.09 2.38 -3.54
C TYR A 45 -7.43 1.20 -2.82
N ILE A 46 -6.31 1.47 -2.12
CA ILE A 46 -5.65 0.45 -1.30
C ILE A 46 -6.59 -0.02 -0.17
N ILE A 47 -7.27 0.89 0.49
CA ILE A 47 -8.22 0.52 1.55
C ILE A 47 -9.32 -0.39 1.00
N ALA A 48 -9.88 -0.06 -0.17
CA ALA A 48 -10.92 -0.89 -0.79
C ALA A 48 -10.41 -2.30 -1.09
N GLU A 49 -9.21 -2.41 -1.65
CA GLU A 49 -8.59 -3.70 -1.95
C GLU A 49 -8.28 -4.48 -0.66
N LEU A 50 -7.82 -3.77 0.37
CA LEU A 50 -7.48 -4.37 1.66
C LEU A 50 -8.73 -4.93 2.36
N VAL A 51 -9.85 -4.21 2.33
CA VAL A 51 -11.13 -4.70 2.86
C VAL A 51 -11.52 -6.00 2.17
N ALA A 52 -11.41 -6.04 0.85
CA ALA A 52 -11.72 -7.25 0.08
C ALA A 52 -10.79 -8.41 0.46
N LEU A 53 -9.50 -8.16 0.59
CA LEU A 53 -8.50 -9.16 0.95
C LEU A 53 -8.71 -9.69 2.37
N PHE A 54 -8.99 -8.82 3.32
CA PHE A 54 -9.29 -9.23 4.69
C PHE A 54 -10.52 -10.11 4.78
N HIS A 55 -11.52 -9.82 3.94
CA HIS A 55 -12.73 -10.65 3.87
C HIS A 55 -12.40 -12.02 3.25
N SER A 56 -11.70 -12.04 2.15
CA SER A 56 -11.34 -13.28 1.43
C SER A 56 -10.10 -13.02 0.58
N PRO A 57 -9.07 -13.88 0.67
CA PRO A 57 -9.02 -15.18 1.36
C PRO A 57 -8.62 -15.14 2.83
N LEU A 58 -8.30 -13.98 3.42
CA LEU A 58 -7.78 -13.95 4.80
C LEU A 58 -8.82 -14.24 5.87
N ARG A 59 -10.10 -14.10 5.56
CA ARG A 59 -11.25 -14.51 6.39
C ARG A 59 -11.23 -13.92 7.80
N LEU A 60 -10.87 -12.66 7.92
CA LEU A 60 -10.97 -11.96 9.20
C LEU A 60 -12.44 -11.75 9.55
N SER A 61 -12.76 -11.77 10.85
CA SER A 61 -14.09 -11.38 11.30
C SER A 61 -14.37 -9.93 10.93
N ARG A 62 -15.64 -9.58 10.75
CA ARG A 62 -16.01 -8.19 10.44
C ARG A 62 -15.51 -7.21 11.50
N PRO A 63 -15.68 -7.47 12.82
CA PRO A 63 -15.15 -6.56 13.83
C PRO A 63 -13.64 -6.37 13.75
N GLN A 64 -12.88 -7.42 13.48
CA GLN A 64 -11.42 -7.32 13.37
C GLN A 64 -11.01 -6.53 12.13
N LEU A 65 -11.66 -6.78 11.00
CA LEU A 65 -11.43 -6.03 9.76
C LEU A 65 -11.67 -4.55 9.98
N VAL A 66 -12.80 -4.20 10.60
CA VAL A 66 -13.16 -2.81 10.89
C VAL A 66 -12.11 -2.19 11.80
N GLN A 67 -11.68 -2.90 12.84
CA GLN A 67 -10.66 -2.40 13.77
C GLN A 67 -9.36 -2.05 13.05
N TYR A 68 -8.89 -2.90 12.15
CA TYR A 68 -7.65 -2.66 11.42
C TYR A 68 -7.75 -1.46 10.48
N ILE A 69 -8.86 -1.37 9.74
CA ILE A 69 -9.06 -0.24 8.81
C ILE A 69 -9.19 1.07 9.58
N GLU A 70 -9.94 1.07 10.69
CA GLU A 70 -10.07 2.28 11.51
C GLU A 70 -8.72 2.69 12.10
N ALA A 71 -7.87 1.75 12.47
CA ALA A 71 -6.54 2.04 12.98
C ALA A 71 -5.69 2.76 11.92
N ILE A 72 -5.76 2.32 10.67
CA ILE A 72 -5.05 3.00 9.58
C ILE A 72 -5.53 4.44 9.44
N LYS A 73 -6.85 4.63 9.39
CA LYS A 73 -7.46 5.95 9.18
C LYS A 73 -7.21 6.92 10.33
N ALA A 74 -7.12 6.40 11.56
CA ALA A 74 -6.97 7.22 12.75
C ALA A 74 -5.52 7.59 13.07
N ALA A 75 -4.56 6.88 12.51
CA ALA A 75 -3.14 7.08 12.84
C ALA A 75 -2.66 8.45 12.34
N SER A 76 -2.09 9.26 13.24
CA SER A 76 -1.65 10.61 12.91
C SER A 76 -0.50 10.64 11.89
N TYR A 77 0.27 9.55 11.79
CA TYR A 77 1.40 9.43 10.90
C TYR A 77 1.03 8.84 9.53
N VAL A 78 -0.25 8.49 9.33
CA VAL A 78 -0.73 7.98 8.04
C VAL A 78 -1.46 9.09 7.31
N LYS A 79 -1.05 9.36 6.09
CA LYS A 79 -1.76 10.26 5.20
C LYS A 79 -2.47 9.44 4.14
N LEU A 80 -3.79 9.45 4.19
CA LEU A 80 -4.64 8.75 3.23
C LEU A 80 -4.89 9.68 2.04
N ILE A 81 -4.38 9.29 0.87
CA ILE A 81 -4.59 10.03 -0.36
C ILE A 81 -5.88 9.50 -1.00
N TYR A 82 -6.83 10.38 -1.24
CA TYR A 82 -8.02 10.01 -1.98
C TYR A 82 -7.72 10.13 -3.47
N VAL A 83 -7.91 9.03 -4.18
CA VAL A 83 -7.73 8.99 -5.63
C VAL A 83 -8.88 9.78 -6.23
N ASP A 84 -8.57 10.98 -6.71
CA ASP A 84 -9.53 11.85 -7.39
C ASP A 84 -9.60 11.49 -8.87
N SER A 85 -10.42 12.23 -9.61
CA SER A 85 -10.62 11.95 -11.03
C SER A 85 -9.33 12.11 -11.82
N GLU A 86 -8.46 13.04 -11.45
CA GLU A 86 -7.19 13.27 -12.14
C GLU A 86 -6.23 12.11 -11.95
N ILE A 87 -6.08 11.63 -10.71
CA ILE A 87 -5.22 10.47 -10.42
C ILE A 87 -5.79 9.22 -11.08
N ASP A 88 -7.11 9.03 -11.00
CA ASP A 88 -7.77 7.86 -11.61
C ASP A 88 -7.54 7.83 -13.11
N GLU A 89 -7.69 8.97 -13.78
CA GLU A 89 -7.49 9.05 -15.24
C GLU A 89 -6.03 8.79 -15.61
N SER A 90 -5.09 9.34 -14.86
CA SER A 90 -3.65 9.08 -15.08
C SER A 90 -3.33 7.60 -14.88
N ALA A 91 -3.91 6.97 -13.87
CA ALA A 91 -3.73 5.55 -13.61
C ALA A 91 -4.30 4.71 -14.75
N TRP A 92 -5.49 5.07 -15.23
CA TRP A 92 -6.11 4.37 -16.35
C TRP A 92 -5.27 4.48 -17.62
N ASN A 93 -4.75 5.67 -17.91
CA ASN A 93 -3.88 5.88 -19.07
C ASN A 93 -2.60 5.06 -18.95
N LEU A 94 -2.01 4.99 -17.78
CA LEU A 94 -0.83 4.15 -17.54
C LEU A 94 -1.15 2.68 -17.82
N LEU A 95 -2.29 2.20 -17.33
CA LEU A 95 -2.72 0.83 -17.50
C LEU A 95 -2.92 0.50 -18.99
N LYS A 96 -3.61 1.37 -19.74
CA LYS A 96 -3.86 1.19 -21.17
C LYS A 96 -2.57 1.11 -21.98
N ASN A 97 -1.57 1.91 -21.60
CA ASN A 97 -0.32 2.04 -22.34
C ASN A 97 0.70 0.97 -22.02
N ARG A 98 0.47 0.18 -20.98
CA ARG A 98 1.38 -0.89 -20.57
C ARG A 98 0.71 -2.24 -20.74
N THR A 99 0.39 -2.57 -21.98
CA THR A 99 -0.22 -3.87 -22.31
C THR A 99 0.74 -5.05 -22.11
N ASP A 100 2.02 -4.76 -21.94
CA ASP A 100 3.05 -5.75 -21.60
C ASP A 100 3.05 -6.16 -20.13
N LYS A 101 2.24 -5.50 -19.29
CA LYS A 101 2.18 -5.74 -17.83
C LYS A 101 0.79 -6.20 -17.42
N THR A 102 0.73 -6.87 -16.28
CA THR A 102 -0.54 -7.34 -15.69
C THR A 102 -0.92 -6.50 -14.44
N TRP A 103 -0.51 -5.25 -14.41
CA TRP A 103 -0.81 -4.34 -13.30
C TRP A 103 -2.31 -4.12 -13.16
N SER A 104 -2.80 -4.06 -11.93
CA SER A 104 -4.17 -3.68 -11.65
C SER A 104 -4.33 -2.15 -11.69
N LEU A 105 -5.58 -1.67 -11.72
CA LEU A 105 -5.83 -0.23 -11.60
C LEU A 105 -5.36 0.30 -10.25
N VAL A 106 -5.48 -0.50 -9.20
CA VAL A 106 -4.97 -0.12 -7.87
C VAL A 106 -3.45 0.04 -7.92
N ASP A 107 -2.73 -0.89 -8.55
CA ASP A 107 -1.28 -0.77 -8.75
C ASP A 107 -0.95 0.53 -9.48
N ALA A 108 -1.60 0.77 -10.62
CA ALA A 108 -1.34 1.96 -11.42
C ALA A 108 -1.61 3.24 -10.64
N SER A 109 -2.70 3.29 -9.87
CA SER A 109 -3.00 4.46 -9.02
C SER A 109 -1.91 4.69 -7.98
N SER A 110 -1.38 3.62 -7.40
CA SER A 110 -0.29 3.70 -6.43
C SER A 110 0.97 4.26 -7.07
N PHE A 111 1.30 3.80 -8.29
CA PHE A 111 2.48 4.29 -9.01
C PHE A 111 2.36 5.79 -9.32
N ILE A 112 1.18 6.25 -9.72
CA ILE A 112 0.94 7.68 -9.96
C ILE A 112 1.12 8.49 -8.68
N ILE A 113 0.56 8.03 -7.57
CA ILE A 113 0.72 8.71 -6.27
C ILE A 113 2.19 8.79 -5.87
N MET A 114 2.91 7.68 -6.00
CA MET A 114 4.33 7.63 -5.64
C MET A 114 5.14 8.60 -6.50
N GLN A 115 4.87 8.65 -7.80
CA GLN A 115 5.53 9.59 -8.72
C GLN A 115 5.22 11.03 -8.33
N ASN A 116 3.96 11.35 -8.08
CA ASN A 116 3.54 12.71 -7.74
C ASN A 116 4.20 13.21 -6.45
N LEU A 117 4.45 12.31 -5.51
CA LEU A 117 5.02 12.66 -4.20
C LEU A 117 6.53 12.37 -4.11
N ASN A 118 7.14 11.94 -5.20
CA ASN A 118 8.57 11.59 -5.25
C ASN A 118 8.94 10.52 -4.22
N ILE A 119 8.10 9.48 -4.11
CA ILE A 119 8.35 8.36 -3.21
C ILE A 119 8.95 7.22 -4.02
N GLN A 120 10.11 6.73 -3.59
CA GLN A 120 10.82 5.65 -4.27
C GLN A 120 10.57 4.30 -3.61
N THR A 121 10.24 4.27 -2.33
CA THR A 121 10.22 3.05 -1.52
C THR A 121 8.82 2.72 -1.05
N ALA A 122 8.44 1.45 -1.20
CA ALA A 122 7.15 0.95 -0.76
C ALA A 122 7.32 -0.26 0.15
N LEU A 123 6.49 -0.32 1.20
CA LEU A 123 6.33 -1.54 2.00
C LEU A 123 5.35 -2.42 1.26
N THR A 124 5.89 -3.32 0.46
CA THR A 124 5.12 -4.19 -0.44
C THR A 124 5.90 -5.47 -0.71
N SER A 125 5.18 -6.56 -0.90
CA SER A 125 5.72 -7.82 -1.41
C SER A 125 5.37 -8.04 -2.89
N ASP A 126 4.68 -7.08 -3.51
CA ASP A 126 4.21 -7.20 -4.89
C ASP A 126 5.29 -6.73 -5.85
N TYR A 127 5.82 -7.66 -6.65
CA TYR A 127 6.88 -7.36 -7.60
C TYR A 127 6.45 -6.38 -8.70
N HIS A 128 5.16 -6.12 -8.86
CA HIS A 128 4.69 -5.10 -9.81
C HIS A 128 5.28 -3.73 -9.51
N PHE A 129 5.49 -3.41 -8.24
CA PHE A 129 6.15 -2.16 -7.85
C PHE A 129 7.59 -2.12 -8.33
N GLU A 130 8.30 -3.24 -8.25
CA GLU A 130 9.68 -3.34 -8.76
C GLU A 130 9.71 -3.18 -10.27
N GLN A 131 8.76 -3.80 -11.00
CA GLN A 131 8.63 -3.62 -12.44
C GLN A 131 8.42 -2.16 -12.83
N ALA A 132 7.75 -1.38 -11.98
CA ALA A 132 7.49 0.03 -12.21
C ALA A 132 8.66 0.94 -11.81
N GLY A 133 9.75 0.36 -11.29
CA GLY A 133 10.96 1.09 -10.94
C GLY A 133 11.07 1.50 -9.49
N PHE A 134 10.21 0.99 -8.62
CA PHE A 134 10.24 1.31 -7.19
C PHE A 134 10.98 0.24 -6.39
N THR A 135 11.39 0.61 -5.18
CA THR A 135 12.04 -0.32 -4.24
C THR A 135 10.99 -1.00 -3.38
N CYS A 136 10.95 -2.33 -3.42
CA CYS A 136 10.05 -3.16 -2.61
C CYS A 136 10.81 -3.66 -1.39
N LEU A 137 10.28 -3.40 -0.19
CA LEU A 137 10.97 -3.75 1.05
C LEU A 137 10.74 -5.19 1.48
N LEU A 138 9.57 -5.76 1.19
CA LEU A 138 9.25 -7.12 1.63
C LEU A 138 9.75 -8.12 0.60
N LYS A 139 10.54 -9.07 1.06
CA LYS A 139 11.10 -10.13 0.21
C LYS A 139 10.56 -11.48 0.72
N PRO A 140 9.60 -12.05 0.01
CA PRO A 140 9.04 -13.35 0.39
C PRO A 140 10.08 -14.44 0.42
#